data_4409bf753ba99a65cc9cb862ccd69bce
#
_entry.id   4409bf753ba99a65cc9cb862ccd69bce
#
_cell.length_a   1.000
_cell.length_b   1.000
_cell.length_c   1.000
_cell.angle_alpha   90.00
_cell.angle_beta   90.00
_cell.angle_gamma   90.00
#
_symmetry.space_group_name_H-M   'P 1'
#
loop_
_entity.id
_entity.type
_entity.pdbx_description
1 polymer ?
#
loop_
_entity_poly.entity_id
_entity_poly.type
_entity_poly.pdbx_seq_one_letter_code
_entity_poly.pdbx_strand_id
1 'polypeptide(L)'
;DQYKPNLNYLPETLCIDEFKSMRSAKGKMSFIAVDGDQSCLFELLEDRRLCSLFKHYQQFTRQARCRVKYLVMDMNAAYDQLVKTVFPCAQIIYDRFHIAKHLNDTMNHVRIHVFNRLRKGDSAEQKQARRLKRYWRLFLQDRENLSTKVYYEGRYFNRVVNSIMILDLML
;
A
#
# COMPACT_ATOMS: atom_id res chain seq x y z
N ASP A 1 -20.96 12.00 27.58
CA ASP A 1 -21.77 12.22 26.37
C ASP A 1 -21.48 11.11 25.37
N GLN A 2 -22.50 10.29 25.08
CA GLN A 2 -22.37 9.30 24.01
C GLN A 2 -22.50 10.04 22.68
N TYR A 3 -21.43 10.04 21.90
CA TYR A 3 -21.45 10.54 20.52
C TYR A 3 -22.51 9.77 19.71
N LYS A 4 -23.55 10.47 19.25
CA LYS A 4 -24.54 9.91 18.34
C LYS A 4 -24.18 10.32 16.93
N PRO A 5 -23.82 9.40 16.04
CA PRO A 5 -23.49 9.74 14.65
C PRO A 5 -24.71 10.34 13.96
N ASN A 6 -24.46 11.33 13.10
CA ASN A 6 -25.50 11.87 12.22
C ASN A 6 -25.76 10.88 11.06
N LEU A 7 -26.77 10.06 11.18
CA LEU A 7 -27.11 9.03 10.19
C LEU A 7 -27.62 9.60 8.85
N ASN A 8 -27.82 10.90 8.76
CA ASN A 8 -28.24 11.59 7.52
C ASN A 8 -27.08 12.19 6.72
N TYR A 9 -25.85 11.98 7.16
CA TYR A 9 -24.67 12.57 6.53
C TYR A 9 -23.55 11.56 6.35
N LEU A 10 -22.98 11.52 5.16
CA LEU A 10 -21.70 10.91 4.82
C LEU A 10 -20.93 11.86 3.89
N PRO A 11 -19.58 11.87 3.94
CA PRO A 11 -18.74 12.67 3.03
C PRO A 11 -18.97 12.28 1.56
N GLU A 12 -18.70 13.18 0.65
CA GLU A 12 -18.75 12.90 -0.78
C GLU A 12 -17.59 12.00 -1.20
N THR A 13 -16.40 12.26 -0.65
CA THR A 13 -15.20 11.42 -0.78
C THR A 13 -14.92 10.72 0.54
N LEU A 14 -15.12 9.40 0.58
CA LEU A 14 -14.85 8.58 1.76
C LEU A 14 -13.59 7.75 1.54
N CYS A 15 -12.55 7.97 2.34
CA CYS A 15 -11.33 7.19 2.33
C CYS A 15 -11.40 6.15 3.45
N ILE A 16 -11.23 4.87 3.12
CA ILE A 16 -11.28 3.78 4.11
C ILE A 16 -9.98 2.99 4.11
N ASP A 17 -9.54 2.59 5.31
CA ASP A 17 -8.36 1.77 5.51
C ASP A 17 -8.49 0.92 6.78
N GLU A 18 -7.58 -0.02 6.96
CA GLU A 18 -7.48 -0.87 8.14
C GLU A 18 -6.16 -0.61 8.87
N PHE A 19 -6.22 -0.63 10.18
CA PHE A 19 -5.01 -0.52 10.98
C PHE A 19 -5.00 -1.52 12.14
N LYS A 20 -3.80 -1.77 12.68
CA LYS A 20 -3.63 -2.67 13.80
C LYS A 20 -4.28 -2.08 15.06
N SER A 21 -5.26 -2.80 15.61
CA SER A 21 -5.98 -2.41 16.80
C SER A 21 -5.06 -2.27 18.03
N MET A 22 -5.52 -1.50 19.00
CA MET A 22 -4.91 -1.48 20.33
C MET A 22 -5.12 -2.82 21.05
N ARG A 23 -4.26 -3.13 22.02
CA ARG A 23 -4.34 -4.40 22.76
C ARG A 23 -5.66 -4.59 23.53
N SER A 24 -6.36 -3.51 23.84
CA SER A 24 -7.67 -3.50 24.51
C SER A 24 -8.86 -3.77 23.59
N ALA A 25 -8.68 -3.67 22.28
CA ALA A 25 -9.75 -3.90 21.31
C ALA A 25 -10.03 -5.40 21.14
N LYS A 26 -11.29 -5.76 20.90
CA LYS A 26 -11.72 -7.16 20.71
C LYS A 26 -11.13 -7.83 19.46
N GLY A 27 -10.71 -7.05 18.45
CA GLY A 27 -10.13 -7.53 17.20
C GLY A 27 -8.65 -7.19 17.06
N LYS A 28 -7.95 -7.91 16.16
CA LYS A 28 -6.55 -7.59 15.83
C LYS A 28 -6.40 -6.38 14.91
N MET A 29 -7.46 -6.03 14.21
CA MET A 29 -7.50 -4.95 13.22
C MET A 29 -8.77 -4.15 13.40
N SER A 30 -8.65 -2.85 13.32
CA SER A 30 -9.73 -1.86 13.33
C SER A 30 -9.87 -1.23 11.95
N PHE A 31 -11.01 -0.58 11.75
CA PHE A 31 -11.36 0.09 10.51
C PHE A 31 -11.38 1.61 10.76
N ILE A 32 -10.88 2.37 9.81
CA ILE A 32 -10.87 3.82 9.82
C ILE A 32 -11.56 4.34 8.56
N ALA A 33 -12.35 5.39 8.72
CA ALA A 33 -12.91 6.17 7.63
C ALA A 33 -12.53 7.64 7.81
N VAL A 34 -12.11 8.26 6.73
CA VAL A 34 -11.64 9.66 6.68
C VAL A 34 -12.47 10.40 5.64
N ASP A 35 -12.88 11.61 5.96
CA ASP A 35 -13.43 12.55 5.00
C ASP A 35 -12.30 13.05 4.10
N GLY A 36 -12.29 12.60 2.84
CA GLY A 36 -11.24 12.93 1.87
C GLY A 36 -11.27 14.40 1.43
N ASP A 37 -12.43 15.05 1.51
CA ASP A 37 -12.58 16.44 1.10
C ASP A 37 -12.07 17.40 2.20
N GLN A 38 -12.33 17.05 3.46
CA GLN A 38 -11.92 17.87 4.63
C GLN A 38 -10.61 17.40 5.26
N SER A 39 -10.07 16.26 4.82
CA SER A 39 -8.86 15.62 5.40
C SER A 39 -8.94 15.43 6.91
N CYS A 40 -10.11 15.04 7.41
CA CYS A 40 -10.35 14.81 8.84
C CYS A 40 -10.89 13.41 9.11
N LEU A 41 -10.64 12.92 10.33
CA LEU A 41 -11.20 11.65 10.77
C LEU A 41 -12.72 11.73 10.78
N PHE A 42 -13.36 10.85 10.01
CA PHE A 42 -14.81 10.73 9.99
C PHE A 42 -15.30 9.71 11.01
N GLU A 43 -14.68 8.51 11.03
CA GLU A 43 -15.15 7.41 11.84
C GLU A 43 -14.05 6.40 12.17
N LEU A 44 -14.16 5.79 13.35
CA LEU A 44 -13.25 4.76 13.82
C LEU A 44 -14.08 3.60 14.37
N LEU A 45 -13.95 2.40 13.77
CA LEU A 45 -14.68 1.22 14.18
C LEU A 45 -13.72 0.14 14.67
N GLU A 46 -14.04 -0.48 15.82
CA GLU A 46 -13.20 -1.55 16.39
C GLU A 46 -13.16 -2.81 15.51
N ASP A 47 -14.22 -3.05 14.72
CA ASP A 47 -14.39 -4.26 13.93
C ASP A 47 -14.39 -3.97 12.43
N ARG A 48 -13.43 -4.58 11.72
CA ARG A 48 -13.30 -4.46 10.26
C ARG A 48 -14.10 -5.50 9.47
N ARG A 49 -14.74 -6.46 10.13
CA ARG A 49 -15.46 -7.54 9.43
C ARG A 49 -16.59 -6.99 8.59
N LEU A 50 -16.70 -7.51 7.38
CA LEU A 50 -17.70 -7.05 6.40
C LEU A 50 -19.13 -7.02 6.94
N CYS A 51 -19.51 -8.04 7.72
CA CYS A 51 -20.85 -8.10 8.31
C CYS A 51 -21.08 -6.95 9.32
N SER A 52 -20.06 -6.53 10.05
CA SER A 52 -20.14 -5.42 11.00
C SER A 52 -20.19 -4.09 10.26
N LEU A 53 -19.33 -3.90 9.26
CA LEU A 53 -19.33 -2.71 8.41
C LEU A 53 -20.65 -2.55 7.64
N PHE A 54 -21.16 -3.66 7.09
CA PHE A 54 -22.44 -3.66 6.40
C PHE A 54 -23.57 -3.20 7.32
N LYS A 55 -23.69 -3.81 8.51
CA LYS A 55 -24.70 -3.43 9.50
C LYS A 55 -24.56 -1.98 9.94
N HIS A 56 -23.32 -1.51 10.11
CA HIS A 56 -23.03 -0.16 10.53
C HIS A 56 -23.48 0.86 9.47
N TYR A 57 -23.00 0.73 8.24
CA TYR A 57 -23.35 1.67 7.17
C TYR A 57 -24.80 1.58 6.69
N GLN A 58 -25.47 0.45 6.88
CA GLN A 58 -26.92 0.35 6.62
C GLN A 58 -27.79 1.20 7.56
N GLN A 59 -27.27 1.63 8.70
CA GLN A 59 -27.99 2.55 9.60
C GLN A 59 -28.12 3.95 9.00
N PHE A 60 -27.20 4.34 8.12
CA PHE A 60 -27.28 5.61 7.40
C PHE A 60 -28.43 5.60 6.39
N THR A 61 -29.10 6.75 6.27
CA THR A 61 -30.16 6.89 5.27
C THR A 61 -29.66 6.60 3.87
N ARG A 62 -30.55 6.14 3.00
CA ARG A 62 -30.19 5.90 1.59
C ARG A 62 -29.65 7.19 0.94
N GLN A 63 -30.21 8.35 1.29
CA GLN A 63 -29.75 9.64 0.78
C GLN A 63 -28.31 9.92 1.19
N ALA A 64 -27.95 9.68 2.45
CA ALA A 64 -26.57 9.83 2.92
C ALA A 64 -25.63 8.87 2.19
N ARG A 65 -26.01 7.60 2.01
CA ARG A 65 -25.21 6.60 1.29
C ARG A 65 -25.03 6.92 -0.21
N CYS A 66 -26.03 7.49 -0.85
CA CYS A 66 -25.94 7.95 -2.25
C CYS A 66 -25.16 9.28 -2.39
N ARG A 67 -24.89 10.00 -1.30
CA ARG A 67 -24.04 11.19 -1.29
C ARG A 67 -22.57 10.82 -1.53
N VAL A 68 -22.14 9.64 -1.09
CA VAL A 68 -20.78 9.16 -1.34
C VAL A 68 -20.60 8.93 -2.83
N LYS A 69 -19.77 9.74 -3.49
CA LYS A 69 -19.44 9.66 -4.92
C LYS A 69 -18.13 8.92 -5.17
N TYR A 70 -17.17 9.10 -4.28
CA TYR A 70 -15.85 8.48 -4.38
C TYR A 70 -15.54 7.72 -3.11
N LEU A 71 -15.10 6.47 -3.27
CA LEU A 71 -14.64 5.65 -2.16
C LEU A 71 -13.23 5.18 -2.45
N VAL A 72 -12.29 5.75 -1.68
CA VAL A 72 -10.85 5.46 -1.80
C VAL A 72 -10.51 4.33 -0.84
N MET A 73 -9.89 3.25 -1.34
CA MET A 73 -9.56 2.08 -0.53
C MET A 73 -8.39 1.29 -1.11
N ASP A 74 -7.88 0.32 -0.34
CA ASP A 74 -6.96 -0.71 -0.82
C ASP A 74 -7.66 -1.69 -1.79
N MET A 75 -6.87 -2.36 -2.62
CA MET A 75 -7.34 -3.41 -3.54
C MET A 75 -7.76 -4.66 -2.78
N ASN A 76 -8.99 -4.67 -2.25
CA ASN A 76 -9.57 -5.80 -1.54
C ASN A 76 -10.94 -6.16 -2.13
N ALA A 77 -11.01 -7.27 -2.85
CA ALA A 77 -12.24 -7.71 -3.53
C ALA A 77 -13.45 -7.87 -2.59
N ALA A 78 -13.22 -8.17 -1.31
CA ALA A 78 -14.30 -8.28 -0.34
C ALA A 78 -14.93 -6.90 -0.03
N TYR A 79 -14.12 -5.84 0.01
CA TYR A 79 -14.63 -4.48 0.16
C TYR A 79 -15.32 -3.97 -1.10
N ASP A 80 -14.87 -4.37 -2.29
CA ASP A 80 -15.56 -4.03 -3.55
C ASP A 80 -17.04 -4.41 -3.51
N GLN A 81 -17.33 -5.62 -3.03
CA GLN A 81 -18.71 -6.08 -2.92
C GLN A 81 -19.51 -5.31 -1.86
N LEU A 82 -18.89 -5.01 -0.71
CA LEU A 82 -19.49 -4.18 0.33
C LEU A 82 -19.88 -2.82 -0.23
N VAL A 83 -18.93 -2.15 -0.89
CA VAL A 83 -19.12 -0.80 -1.43
C VAL A 83 -20.26 -0.76 -2.43
N LYS A 84 -20.28 -1.68 -3.40
CA LYS A 84 -21.35 -1.77 -4.42
C LYS A 84 -22.74 -1.96 -3.81
N THR A 85 -22.80 -2.65 -2.66
CA THR A 85 -24.08 -2.92 -1.98
C THR A 85 -24.51 -1.75 -1.09
N VAL A 86 -23.57 -1.14 -0.38
CA VAL A 86 -23.87 -0.11 0.64
C VAL A 86 -23.91 1.29 0.04
N PHE A 87 -23.02 1.60 -0.89
CA PHE A 87 -22.85 2.93 -1.51
C PHE A 87 -23.17 2.87 -3.00
N PRO A 88 -24.45 2.83 -3.39
CA PRO A 88 -24.86 2.50 -4.76
C PRO A 88 -24.44 3.54 -5.80
N CYS A 89 -24.09 4.76 -5.37
CA CYS A 89 -23.65 5.85 -6.24
C CYS A 89 -22.13 6.05 -6.24
N ALA A 90 -21.39 5.28 -5.44
CA ALA A 90 -19.96 5.48 -5.27
C ALA A 90 -19.15 4.82 -6.37
N GLN A 91 -18.14 5.54 -6.87
CA GLN A 91 -17.05 5.02 -7.69
C GLN A 91 -15.89 4.63 -6.78
N ILE A 92 -15.38 3.39 -6.94
CA ILE A 92 -14.21 2.92 -6.20
C ILE A 92 -12.96 3.50 -6.83
N ILE A 93 -12.08 4.04 -6.00
CA ILE A 93 -10.74 4.52 -6.35
C ILE A 93 -9.74 3.72 -5.52
N TYR A 94 -8.84 3.00 -6.19
CA TYR A 94 -7.79 2.27 -5.48
C TYR A 94 -6.63 3.18 -5.11
N ASP A 95 -6.18 3.08 -3.85
CA ASP A 95 -5.07 3.87 -3.34
C ASP A 95 -3.77 3.50 -4.05
N ARG A 96 -3.15 4.50 -4.67
CA ARG A 96 -1.87 4.38 -5.38
C ARG A 96 -0.74 3.86 -4.48
N PHE A 97 -0.74 4.20 -3.20
CA PHE A 97 0.28 3.74 -2.26
C PHE A 97 0.28 2.21 -2.16
N HIS A 98 -0.88 1.59 -2.04
CA HIS A 98 -1.02 0.13 -1.97
C HIS A 98 -0.60 -0.54 -3.28
N ILE A 99 -0.90 0.06 -4.44
CA ILE A 99 -0.43 -0.43 -5.75
C ILE A 99 1.10 -0.42 -5.81
N ALA A 100 1.74 0.70 -5.47
CA ALA A 100 3.18 0.84 -5.45
C ALA A 100 3.84 -0.14 -4.46
N LYS A 101 3.24 -0.33 -3.29
CA LYS A 101 3.70 -1.30 -2.28
C LYS A 101 3.67 -2.73 -2.83
N HIS A 102 2.55 -3.17 -3.43
CA HIS A 102 2.45 -4.50 -4.02
C HIS A 102 3.48 -4.73 -5.13
N LEU A 103 3.71 -3.71 -5.97
CA LEU A 103 4.75 -3.78 -7.00
C LEU A 103 6.14 -3.96 -6.38
N ASN A 104 6.48 -3.17 -5.38
CA ASN A 104 7.76 -3.26 -4.67
C ASN A 104 7.93 -4.61 -3.95
N ASP A 105 6.89 -5.13 -3.32
CA ASP A 105 6.91 -6.45 -2.66
C ASP A 105 7.13 -7.56 -3.68
N THR A 106 6.47 -7.50 -4.84
CA THR A 106 6.67 -8.45 -5.94
C THR A 106 8.09 -8.40 -6.48
N MET A 107 8.64 -7.20 -6.72
CA MET A 107 10.03 -7.01 -7.13
C MET A 107 11.01 -7.59 -6.11
N ASN A 108 10.73 -7.41 -4.82
CA ASN A 108 11.54 -7.98 -3.75
C ASN A 108 11.48 -9.52 -3.72
N HIS A 109 10.32 -10.12 -3.96
CA HIS A 109 10.18 -11.57 -4.08
C HIS A 109 11.00 -12.13 -5.25
N VAL A 110 10.91 -11.51 -6.43
CA VAL A 110 11.73 -11.88 -7.60
C VAL A 110 13.22 -11.78 -7.26
N ARG A 111 13.63 -10.67 -6.65
CA ARG A 111 15.02 -10.47 -6.21
C ARG A 111 15.50 -11.59 -5.28
N ILE A 112 14.70 -11.95 -4.29
CA ILE A 112 15.03 -13.00 -3.33
C ILE A 112 15.16 -14.35 -4.05
N HIS A 113 14.29 -14.66 -4.98
CA HIS A 113 14.34 -15.88 -5.79
C HIS A 113 15.64 -15.95 -6.60
N VAL A 114 15.96 -14.88 -7.34
CA VAL A 114 17.20 -14.77 -8.12
C VAL A 114 18.43 -14.88 -7.23
N PHE A 115 18.46 -14.15 -6.11
CA PHE A 115 19.54 -14.22 -5.13
C PHE A 115 19.76 -15.64 -4.61
N ASN A 116 18.69 -16.35 -4.25
CA ASN A 116 18.77 -17.72 -3.73
C ASN A 116 19.29 -18.72 -4.77
N ARG A 117 19.03 -18.48 -6.05
CA ARG A 117 19.61 -19.26 -7.16
C ARG A 117 21.10 -18.97 -7.29
N LEU A 118 21.48 -17.70 -7.45
CA LEU A 118 22.85 -17.28 -7.71
C LEU A 118 23.83 -17.60 -6.56
N ARG A 119 23.38 -17.58 -5.31
CA ARG A 119 24.25 -17.88 -4.15
C ARG A 119 24.71 -19.34 -4.08
N LYS A 120 24.02 -20.25 -4.81
CA LYS A 120 24.33 -21.68 -4.86
C LYS A 120 25.21 -22.04 -6.07
N GLY A 121 25.44 -21.09 -6.97
CA GLY A 121 26.20 -21.29 -8.19
C GLY A 121 27.70 -21.14 -8.00
N ASP A 122 28.39 -20.92 -9.09
CA ASP A 122 29.84 -20.76 -9.11
C ASP A 122 30.32 -19.42 -8.48
N SER A 123 31.61 -19.18 -8.50
CA SER A 123 32.25 -17.97 -7.94
C SER A 123 31.73 -16.69 -8.59
N ALA A 124 31.44 -16.67 -9.88
CA ALA A 124 30.92 -15.54 -10.61
C ALA A 124 29.47 -15.24 -10.22
N GLU A 125 28.63 -16.27 -10.17
CA GLU A 125 27.24 -16.17 -9.73
C GLU A 125 27.12 -15.69 -8.28
N GLN A 126 27.96 -16.20 -7.38
CA GLN A 126 28.03 -15.74 -5.98
C GLN A 126 28.44 -14.26 -5.88
N LYS A 127 29.31 -13.77 -6.77
CA LYS A 127 29.65 -12.34 -6.83
C LYS A 127 28.46 -11.51 -7.28
N GLN A 128 27.69 -11.98 -8.28
CA GLN A 128 26.44 -11.34 -8.69
C GLN A 128 25.40 -11.34 -7.57
N ALA A 129 25.25 -12.44 -6.83
CA ALA A 129 24.36 -12.49 -5.66
C ALA A 129 24.70 -11.41 -4.63
N ARG A 130 26.00 -11.20 -4.33
CA ARG A 130 26.45 -10.16 -3.38
C ARG A 130 26.14 -8.75 -3.90
N ARG A 131 26.32 -8.49 -5.20
CA ARG A 131 25.92 -7.23 -5.86
C ARG A 131 24.41 -6.99 -5.72
N LEU A 132 23.59 -7.97 -6.08
CA LEU A 132 22.12 -7.93 -5.98
C LEU A 132 21.68 -7.67 -4.54
N LYS A 133 22.25 -8.35 -3.56
CA LYS A 133 21.94 -8.14 -2.14
C LYS A 133 22.22 -6.70 -1.68
N ARG A 134 23.29 -6.08 -2.19
CA ARG A 134 23.71 -4.75 -1.74
C ARG A 134 22.99 -3.62 -2.45
N TYR A 135 22.80 -3.73 -3.76
CA TYR A 135 22.41 -2.62 -4.63
C TYR A 135 20.96 -2.73 -5.16
N TRP A 136 20.20 -3.72 -4.73
CA TRP A 136 18.85 -3.98 -5.25
C TRP A 136 17.89 -2.78 -5.17
N ARG A 137 18.10 -1.87 -4.21
CA ARG A 137 17.25 -0.68 -4.06
C ARG A 137 17.35 0.28 -5.25
N LEU A 138 18.41 0.19 -6.04
CA LEU A 138 18.55 0.98 -7.25
C LEU A 138 17.52 0.60 -8.32
N PHE A 139 17.07 -0.67 -8.32
CA PHE A 139 15.99 -1.13 -9.22
C PHE A 139 14.60 -0.58 -8.87
N LEU A 140 14.43 -0.05 -7.66
CA LEU A 140 13.18 0.55 -7.21
C LEU A 140 13.14 2.08 -7.38
N GLN A 141 14.23 2.66 -7.89
CA GLN A 141 14.34 4.09 -8.12
C GLN A 141 14.15 4.39 -9.60
N ASP A 142 13.54 5.52 -9.87
CA ASP A 142 13.50 6.06 -11.22
C ASP A 142 14.93 6.35 -11.70
N ARG A 143 15.26 5.92 -12.91
CA ARG A 143 16.59 6.08 -13.49
C ARG A 143 17.02 7.54 -13.53
N GLU A 144 16.09 8.46 -13.76
CA GLU A 144 16.36 9.90 -13.81
C GLU A 144 16.76 10.48 -12.45
N ASN A 145 16.34 9.84 -11.37
CA ASN A 145 16.67 10.25 -9.99
C ASN A 145 18.00 9.65 -9.49
N LEU A 146 18.63 8.75 -10.25
CA LEU A 146 19.89 8.17 -9.87
C LEU A 146 21.04 9.16 -10.06
N SER A 147 21.91 9.28 -9.03
CA SER A 147 23.04 10.19 -9.09
C SER A 147 24.08 9.76 -10.12
N THR A 148 24.39 10.67 -11.04
CA THR A 148 25.52 10.57 -11.99
C THR A 148 26.77 11.27 -11.49
N LYS A 149 26.63 12.14 -10.47
CA LYS A 149 27.69 13.05 -9.99
C LYS A 149 28.48 12.50 -8.82
N VAL A 150 27.90 11.61 -8.03
CA VAL A 150 28.52 11.04 -6.84
C VAL A 150 29.15 9.72 -7.18
N TYR A 151 30.48 9.66 -7.09
CA TYR A 151 31.28 8.46 -7.34
C TYR A 151 31.79 7.89 -6.02
N TYR A 152 31.83 6.57 -5.92
CA TYR A 152 32.36 5.85 -4.75
C TYR A 152 32.98 4.50 -5.18
N GLU A 153 33.83 3.95 -4.33
CA GLU A 153 34.39 2.63 -4.59
C GLU A 153 33.33 1.55 -4.59
N GLY A 154 33.14 0.95 -5.74
CA GLY A 154 32.18 -0.12 -5.93
C GLY A 154 32.67 -1.43 -5.33
N ARG A 155 32.27 -1.76 -4.10
CA ARG A 155 32.79 -2.89 -3.30
C ARG A 155 32.90 -4.23 -4.03
N TYR A 156 32.07 -4.45 -5.04
CA TYR A 156 32.05 -5.72 -5.81
C TYR A 156 32.37 -5.52 -7.30
N PHE A 157 32.82 -4.32 -7.68
CA PHE A 157 33.07 -3.98 -9.10
C PHE A 157 34.56 -3.74 -9.38
N ASN A 158 35.39 -3.63 -8.34
CA ASN A 158 36.84 -3.33 -8.41
C ASN A 158 37.13 -2.04 -9.21
N ARG A 159 36.25 -1.06 -9.14
CA ARG A 159 36.38 0.25 -9.77
C ARG A 159 35.49 1.28 -9.11
N VAL A 160 35.78 2.53 -9.38
CA VAL A 160 34.93 3.66 -8.99
C VAL A 160 33.69 3.66 -9.88
N VAL A 161 32.51 3.78 -9.27
CA VAL A 161 31.21 3.72 -9.92
C VAL A 161 30.24 4.75 -9.32
N ASN A 162 29.28 5.16 -10.12
CA ASN A 162 28.08 5.89 -9.63
C ASN A 162 26.84 4.99 -9.67
N SER A 163 25.71 5.49 -9.19
CA SER A 163 24.48 4.69 -9.08
C SER A 163 23.96 4.17 -10.43
N ILE A 164 24.05 4.97 -11.49
CA ILE A 164 23.65 4.55 -12.84
C ILE A 164 24.57 3.46 -13.37
N MET A 165 25.89 3.64 -13.23
CA MET A 165 26.86 2.63 -13.65
C MET A 165 26.66 1.30 -12.95
N ILE A 166 26.30 1.30 -11.66
CA ILE A 166 25.97 0.06 -10.94
C ILE A 166 24.75 -0.61 -11.55
N LEU A 167 23.68 0.16 -11.80
CA LEU A 167 22.45 -0.37 -12.40
C LEU A 167 22.76 -1.01 -13.76
N ASP A 168 23.48 -0.33 -14.64
CA ASP A 168 23.86 -0.82 -15.96
C ASP A 168 24.76 -2.06 -15.93
N LEU A 169 25.55 -2.23 -14.88
CA LEU A 169 26.42 -3.40 -14.70
C LEU A 169 25.70 -4.60 -14.04
N MET A 170 24.51 -4.39 -13.58
CA MET A 170 23.68 -5.43 -12.95
C MET A 170 22.56 -5.93 -13.87
N LEU A 171 22.22 -5.19 -14.92
CA LEU A 171 21.29 -5.59 -15.98
C LEU A 171 22.01 -6.42 -17.03
#